data_3f3ff5d52c811214b16c79a70a45a850
#
_entry.id   3f3ff5d52c811214b16c79a70a45a850
#
_cell.length_a   1.000
_cell.length_b   1.000
_cell.length_c   1.000
_cell.angle_alpha   90.00
_cell.angle_beta   90.00
_cell.angle_gamma   90.00
#
_symmetry.space_group_name_H-M   'P 1'
#
loop_
_entity.id
_entity.type
_entity.pdbx_description
1 polymer ?
#
loop_
_entity_poly.entity_id
_entity_poly.type
_entity_poly.pdbx_seq_one_letter_code
_entity_poly.pdbx_strand_id
1 'polypeptide(L)'
;MDRTSLKFRRNKMKRNIFSSALLIALLLPTIALAQVKVVITPQERKMAEAITAAQLRDYLYFIAADEMEGRDAPSKGLDITANFLAMMASRLGFKPAGDNGTFFQNIDVRVDSPDAEKTKLAVIGKQFKYGDDFVRVTGTGDASNRPLVYGGAGWLVKSKGIDDFKGIDVKGKIVVLSARGMPNMNNLTQRPAGVTPADLQGERGVEWADPLTYATKSGAAGIIVIANEQINGSWNQVRNAFGRTSLLWEKLRPDTARTALPVLLATTSVGNEIMNGISAGAVTDLKPNASMTVAIKSEKKKTRNVIALWEGRDPILKKEMVAIGSHYDHVGVNPNAPGDDKIWNGADDDGSGTVGVLSIAEALAKAPVRPKRSVLIVWHTAEEKGLIGSEYFNRFPTVDIKNVIANINIDMIGRSKKEGDTDPRNKDLSGPNGTFLIGAELMSSTLGAVTLGTNNAYLKLDYDRKYDDPADTNRFFFRSDHFHYAVNGIPAVFWFTGVHEDYHQPGDHADKIDYVKMEKISRTIFLTLWELTDLKERPKVDKQLPPELTRR
;
A
#
# COMPACT_ATOMS: atom_id res chain seq x y z
N MET A 1 -80.02 -24.76 27.68
CA MET A 1 -80.16 -26.23 27.83
C MET A 1 -78.74 -26.72 28.01
N ASP A 2 -78.41 -26.95 29.16
CA ASP A 2 -78.40 -27.95 30.20
C ASP A 2 -77.07 -28.68 30.21
N ARG A 3 -76.30 -28.38 31.26
CA ARG A 3 -75.90 -29.27 32.38
C ARG A 3 -75.27 -30.60 31.93
N THR A 4 -74.12 -31.06 32.43
CA THR A 4 -73.89 -31.37 33.86
C THR A 4 -72.40 -31.67 34.10
N SER A 5 -71.96 -31.24 35.23
CA SER A 5 -70.80 -31.58 36.05
C SER A 5 -70.60 -33.07 36.31
N LEU A 6 -69.36 -33.49 36.56
CA LEU A 6 -69.05 -34.49 37.58
C LEU A 6 -67.60 -34.38 38.06
N LYS A 7 -67.53 -34.10 39.39
CA LYS A 7 -66.31 -34.22 40.23
C LYS A 7 -66.01 -35.69 40.49
N PHE A 8 -64.76 -36.07 40.52
CA PHE A 8 -64.31 -37.18 41.39
C PHE A 8 -62.84 -37.00 41.86
N ARG A 9 -62.74 -36.89 43.10
CA ARG A 9 -61.83 -37.20 44.22
C ARG A 9 -60.35 -37.59 43.90
N ARG A 10 -59.51 -36.86 44.68
CA ARG A 10 -58.13 -37.20 45.09
C ARG A 10 -58.01 -38.59 45.65
N ASN A 11 -56.94 -39.28 45.28
CA ASN A 11 -56.25 -40.20 46.17
C ASN A 11 -54.73 -40.01 46.06
N LYS A 12 -54.12 -39.69 47.23
CA LYS A 12 -52.70 -39.61 47.48
C LYS A 12 -52.11 -41.03 47.45
N MET A 13 -51.11 -41.24 46.64
CA MET A 13 -50.19 -42.34 46.86
C MET A 13 -48.76 -41.85 46.70
N LYS A 14 -48.06 -41.81 47.82
CA LYS A 14 -46.63 -41.54 47.90
C LYS A 14 -45.89 -42.70 47.23
N ARG A 15 -45.05 -42.40 46.21
CA ARG A 15 -44.04 -43.32 45.74
C ARG A 15 -42.72 -42.55 45.65
N ASN A 16 -41.77 -42.97 46.51
CA ASN A 16 -40.38 -42.55 46.48
C ASN A 16 -39.76 -43.07 45.17
N ILE A 17 -39.28 -42.18 44.34
CA ILE A 17 -38.41 -42.53 43.19
C ILE A 17 -37.06 -41.86 43.46
N PHE A 18 -36.07 -42.72 43.71
CA PHE A 18 -34.67 -42.36 43.70
C PHE A 18 -34.32 -41.84 42.29
N SER A 19 -34.05 -40.55 42.15
CA SER A 19 -33.50 -39.97 40.93
C SER A 19 -31.97 -40.09 40.98
N SER A 20 -31.44 -41.12 40.33
CA SER A 20 -30.02 -41.17 40.02
C SER A 20 -29.74 -40.14 38.91
N ALA A 21 -29.22 -38.97 39.29
CA ALA A 21 -28.70 -38.00 38.37
C ALA A 21 -27.39 -38.55 37.78
N LEU A 22 -27.44 -39.03 36.55
CA LEU A 22 -26.27 -39.40 35.78
C LEU A 22 -25.62 -38.11 35.30
N LEU A 23 -24.55 -37.65 35.97
CA LEU A 23 -23.71 -36.56 35.55
C LEU A 23 -22.88 -37.03 34.35
N ILE A 24 -23.37 -36.78 33.13
CA ILE A 24 -22.53 -36.89 31.93
C ILE A 24 -21.62 -35.65 31.92
N ALA A 25 -20.41 -35.83 32.44
CA ALA A 25 -19.32 -34.86 32.21
C ALA A 25 -18.96 -34.94 30.73
N LEU A 26 -19.43 -33.95 29.96
CA LEU A 26 -18.89 -33.67 28.62
C LEU A 26 -17.41 -33.29 28.77
N LEU A 27 -16.53 -34.26 28.66
CA LEU A 27 -15.11 -34.03 28.38
C LEU A 27 -15.01 -33.46 26.96
N LEU A 28 -15.18 -32.14 26.84
CA LEU A 28 -14.66 -31.43 25.68
C LEU A 28 -13.15 -31.62 25.72
N PRO A 29 -12.53 -32.18 24.67
CA PRO A 29 -11.09 -32.18 24.60
C PRO A 29 -10.68 -30.71 24.52
N THR A 30 -10.14 -30.15 25.59
CA THR A 30 -9.32 -28.95 25.52
C THR A 30 -8.15 -29.34 24.64
N ILE A 31 -8.24 -29.02 23.35
CA ILE A 31 -7.08 -28.98 22.48
C ILE A 31 -6.20 -27.89 23.10
N ALA A 32 -5.31 -28.31 24.00
CA ALA A 32 -4.21 -27.46 24.41
C ALA A 32 -3.42 -27.18 23.13
N LEU A 33 -3.65 -26.03 22.54
CA LEU A 33 -2.76 -25.46 21.53
C LEU A 33 -1.40 -25.46 22.21
N ALA A 34 -0.51 -26.35 21.79
CA ALA A 34 0.85 -26.38 22.28
C ALA A 34 1.43 -24.99 22.00
N GLN A 35 1.52 -24.18 23.04
CA GLN A 35 2.08 -22.84 22.97
C GLN A 35 3.50 -23.00 22.44
N VAL A 36 3.80 -22.40 21.29
CA VAL A 36 5.16 -22.39 20.73
C VAL A 36 6.03 -21.69 21.76
N LYS A 37 6.83 -22.49 22.50
CA LYS A 37 7.75 -21.95 23.49
C LYS A 37 9.06 -21.61 22.78
N VAL A 38 9.30 -20.32 22.59
CA VAL A 38 10.57 -19.82 22.07
C VAL A 38 11.60 -19.75 23.18
N VAL A 39 12.79 -20.29 22.92
CA VAL A 39 13.94 -20.24 23.84
C VAL A 39 15.17 -19.86 23.03
N ILE A 40 15.63 -18.64 23.18
CA ILE A 40 16.81 -18.15 22.46
C ILE A 40 18.08 -18.65 23.16
N THR A 41 18.84 -19.46 22.47
CA THR A 41 20.10 -20.02 22.97
C THR A 41 21.22 -18.97 22.98
N PRO A 42 22.31 -19.18 23.78
CA PRO A 42 23.49 -18.30 23.73
C PRO A 42 24.11 -18.19 22.32
N GLN A 43 24.06 -19.27 21.53
CA GLN A 43 24.58 -19.28 20.16
C GLN A 43 23.75 -18.38 19.24
N GLU A 44 22.42 -18.47 19.32
CA GLU A 44 21.50 -17.62 18.54
C GLU A 44 21.65 -16.15 18.91
N ARG A 45 21.82 -15.84 20.21
CA ARG A 45 22.15 -14.47 20.66
C ARG A 45 23.42 -13.95 20.00
N LYS A 46 24.47 -14.75 19.99
CA LYS A 46 25.74 -14.39 19.36
C LYS A 46 25.62 -14.22 17.85
N MET A 47 24.77 -15.01 17.19
CA MET A 47 24.47 -14.80 15.76
C MET A 47 23.76 -13.47 15.52
N ALA A 48 22.77 -13.11 16.33
CA ALA A 48 22.08 -11.82 16.22
C ALA A 48 23.01 -10.63 16.49
N GLU A 49 23.97 -10.76 17.38
CA GLU A 49 24.98 -9.73 17.71
C GLU A 49 25.93 -9.42 16.53
N ALA A 50 25.95 -10.24 15.48
CA ALA A 50 26.65 -9.92 14.24
C ALA A 50 26.05 -8.72 13.50
N ILE A 51 24.79 -8.35 13.79
CA ILE A 51 24.14 -7.14 13.31
C ILE A 51 24.53 -5.99 14.24
N THR A 52 25.15 -4.95 13.71
CA THR A 52 25.64 -3.81 14.52
C THR A 52 25.14 -2.47 13.96
N ALA A 53 24.97 -1.49 14.84
CA ALA A 53 24.63 -0.13 14.47
C ALA A 53 25.62 0.49 13.47
N ALA A 54 26.91 0.18 13.63
CA ALA A 54 27.97 0.66 12.72
C ALA A 54 27.78 0.10 11.30
N GLN A 55 27.55 -1.20 11.17
CA GLN A 55 27.32 -1.86 9.88
C GLN A 55 26.06 -1.32 9.19
N LEU A 56 24.95 -1.19 9.93
CA LEU A 56 23.71 -0.61 9.42
C LEU A 56 23.93 0.82 8.92
N ARG A 57 24.68 1.62 9.67
CA ARG A 57 25.05 2.98 9.29
C ARG A 57 25.86 3.02 7.99
N ASP A 58 26.91 2.21 7.88
CA ASP A 58 27.78 2.20 6.70
C ASP A 58 26.97 1.90 5.43
N TYR A 59 26.09 0.91 5.48
CA TYR A 59 25.23 0.56 4.34
C TYR A 59 24.20 1.66 4.03
N LEU A 60 23.60 2.26 5.06
CA LEU A 60 22.58 3.26 4.88
C LEU A 60 23.15 4.55 4.28
N TYR A 61 24.30 5.00 4.75
CA TYR A 61 24.97 6.17 4.15
C TYR A 61 25.32 5.97 2.68
N PHE A 62 25.55 4.73 2.26
CA PHE A 62 25.78 4.43 0.86
C PHE A 62 24.48 4.50 0.03
N ILE A 63 23.41 3.79 0.44
CA ILE A 63 22.20 3.72 -0.39
C ILE A 63 21.32 4.96 -0.30
N ALA A 64 21.43 5.75 0.77
CA ALA A 64 20.72 7.01 0.96
C ALA A 64 21.59 8.25 0.62
N ALA A 65 22.71 8.05 -0.09
CA ALA A 65 23.54 9.17 -0.56
C ALA A 65 22.86 9.94 -1.70
N ASP A 66 23.21 11.20 -1.86
CA ASP A 66 22.67 12.08 -2.92
C ASP A 66 22.90 11.52 -4.33
N GLU A 67 24.02 10.80 -4.54
CA GLU A 67 24.37 10.15 -5.79
C GLU A 67 23.37 9.06 -6.21
N MET A 68 22.56 8.56 -5.27
CA MET A 68 21.47 7.62 -5.55
C MET A 68 20.19 8.30 -6.03
N GLU A 69 20.17 9.65 -6.04
CA GLU A 69 19.06 10.45 -6.58
C GLU A 69 17.69 10.02 -6.03
N GLY A 70 17.65 9.64 -4.74
CA GLY A 70 16.44 9.20 -4.05
C GLY A 70 15.79 7.93 -4.63
N ARG A 71 16.53 7.10 -5.36
CA ARG A 71 16.16 5.74 -5.80
C ARG A 71 14.78 5.60 -6.44
N ASP A 72 14.29 6.62 -7.17
CA ASP A 72 12.98 6.53 -7.84
C ASP A 72 12.90 5.33 -8.80
N ALA A 73 11.74 4.71 -8.88
CA ALA A 73 11.49 3.59 -9.79
C ALA A 73 10.82 4.06 -11.10
N PRO A 74 11.45 3.87 -12.26
CA PRO A 74 12.82 3.40 -12.54
C PRO A 74 13.83 4.55 -12.64
N SER A 75 14.99 4.41 -12.04
CA SER A 75 16.08 5.39 -12.14
C SER A 75 17.46 4.74 -12.13
N LYS A 76 18.49 5.56 -12.41
CA LYS A 76 19.89 5.11 -12.33
C LYS A 76 20.29 4.79 -10.87
N GLY A 77 19.88 5.61 -9.91
CA GLY A 77 20.17 5.38 -8.48
C GLY A 77 19.57 4.06 -7.98
N LEU A 78 18.33 3.78 -8.39
CA LEU A 78 17.69 2.50 -8.10
C LEU A 78 18.48 1.31 -8.70
N ASP A 79 18.92 1.42 -9.96
CA ASP A 79 19.70 0.37 -10.62
C ASP A 79 21.06 0.13 -9.96
N ILE A 80 21.72 1.19 -9.48
CA ILE A 80 22.98 1.09 -8.71
C ILE A 80 22.72 0.35 -7.41
N THR A 81 21.66 0.71 -6.68
CA THR A 81 21.26 0.04 -5.43
C THR A 81 20.92 -1.44 -5.67
N ALA A 82 20.17 -1.76 -6.72
CA ALA A 82 19.87 -3.15 -7.08
C ALA A 82 21.15 -3.97 -7.34
N ASN A 83 22.09 -3.41 -8.10
CA ASN A 83 23.38 -4.07 -8.37
C ASN A 83 24.22 -4.24 -7.11
N PHE A 84 24.22 -3.26 -6.21
CA PHE A 84 24.87 -3.35 -4.90
C PHE A 84 24.29 -4.49 -4.07
N LEU A 85 22.96 -4.57 -3.93
CA LEU A 85 22.29 -5.62 -3.17
C LEU A 85 22.57 -7.01 -3.75
N ALA A 86 22.49 -7.16 -5.08
CA ALA A 86 22.80 -8.42 -5.77
C ALA A 86 24.26 -8.83 -5.58
N MET A 87 25.19 -7.88 -5.70
CA MET A 87 26.63 -8.12 -5.45
C MET A 87 26.87 -8.57 -4.01
N MET A 88 26.28 -7.89 -3.04
CA MET A 88 26.42 -8.25 -1.61
C MET A 88 25.85 -9.65 -1.35
N ALA A 89 24.64 -9.95 -1.84
CA ALA A 89 24.05 -11.28 -1.72
C ALA A 89 24.95 -12.37 -2.32
N SER A 90 25.52 -12.12 -3.49
CA SER A 90 26.45 -13.03 -4.15
C SER A 90 27.73 -13.25 -3.31
N ARG A 91 28.34 -12.19 -2.80
CA ARG A 91 29.55 -12.26 -1.96
C ARG A 91 29.31 -12.98 -0.63
N LEU A 92 28.11 -12.88 -0.09
CA LEU A 92 27.69 -13.59 1.12
C LEU A 92 27.37 -15.08 0.85
N GLY A 93 27.36 -15.52 -0.40
CA GLY A 93 27.13 -16.92 -0.79
C GLY A 93 25.66 -17.30 -0.95
N PHE A 94 24.76 -16.32 -1.10
CA PHE A 94 23.38 -16.57 -1.49
C PHE A 94 23.30 -17.04 -2.93
N LYS A 95 22.33 -17.88 -3.22
CA LYS A 95 22.02 -18.31 -4.59
C LYS A 95 21.11 -17.28 -5.26
N PRO A 96 21.30 -16.99 -6.54
CA PRO A 96 20.34 -16.19 -7.30
C PRO A 96 18.99 -16.90 -7.39
N ALA A 97 17.90 -16.16 -7.20
CA ALA A 97 16.54 -16.67 -7.23
C ALA A 97 15.60 -15.82 -8.12
N GLY A 98 16.15 -14.94 -8.94
CA GLY A 98 15.43 -14.17 -9.96
C GLY A 98 15.32 -14.88 -11.29
N ASP A 99 15.03 -14.11 -12.35
CA ASP A 99 14.84 -14.61 -13.70
C ASP A 99 16.14 -15.22 -14.26
N ASN A 100 16.01 -16.35 -14.95
CA ASN A 100 17.09 -17.00 -15.69
C ASN A 100 18.37 -17.24 -14.86
N GLY A 101 18.22 -17.52 -13.56
CA GLY A 101 19.35 -17.80 -12.67
C GLY A 101 20.15 -16.55 -12.28
N THR A 102 19.58 -15.36 -12.40
CA THR A 102 20.13 -14.10 -11.89
C THR A 102 19.51 -13.73 -10.54
N PHE A 103 20.01 -12.67 -9.90
CA PHE A 103 19.38 -12.10 -8.70
C PHE A 103 18.18 -11.19 -9.04
N PHE A 104 17.88 -10.94 -10.31
CA PHE A 104 16.90 -9.96 -10.73
C PHE A 104 15.64 -10.62 -11.27
N GLN A 105 14.48 -10.16 -10.79
CA GLN A 105 13.20 -10.36 -11.44
C GLN A 105 12.83 -9.06 -12.16
N ASN A 106 12.91 -9.09 -13.49
CA ASN A 106 12.70 -7.90 -14.32
C ASN A 106 11.21 -7.65 -14.56
N ILE A 107 10.82 -6.40 -14.45
CA ILE A 107 9.45 -5.94 -14.63
C ILE A 107 9.44 -4.91 -15.77
N ASP A 108 8.77 -5.25 -16.87
CA ASP A 108 8.54 -4.30 -17.95
C ASP A 108 7.47 -3.31 -17.51
N VAL A 109 7.83 -2.03 -17.54
CA VAL A 109 6.97 -0.93 -17.09
C VAL A 109 6.86 0.12 -18.17
N ARG A 110 5.74 0.83 -18.17
CA ARG A 110 5.53 2.02 -18.95
C ARG A 110 5.48 3.22 -18.01
N VAL A 111 6.30 4.20 -18.28
CA VAL A 111 6.32 5.49 -17.60
C VAL A 111 5.52 6.47 -18.42
N ASP A 112 4.37 6.89 -17.91
CA ASP A 112 3.51 7.89 -18.55
C ASP A 112 3.66 9.23 -17.84
N SER A 113 3.92 10.29 -18.60
CA SER A 113 3.95 11.67 -18.12
C SER A 113 3.02 12.56 -18.94
N PRO A 114 2.46 13.64 -18.37
CA PRO A 114 1.70 14.60 -19.17
C PRO A 114 2.56 15.20 -20.28
N ASP A 115 2.05 15.26 -21.51
CA ASP A 115 2.69 16.00 -22.59
C ASP A 115 2.17 17.43 -22.59
N ALA A 116 2.87 18.32 -21.89
CA ALA A 116 2.47 19.72 -21.74
C ALA A 116 2.44 20.49 -23.08
N GLU A 117 3.25 20.08 -24.06
CA GLU A 117 3.31 20.74 -25.36
C GLU A 117 2.11 20.39 -26.24
N LYS A 118 1.63 19.15 -26.13
CA LYS A 118 0.49 18.66 -26.92
C LYS A 118 -0.83 18.78 -26.20
N THR A 119 -0.84 18.91 -24.86
CA THR A 119 -2.09 19.09 -24.10
C THR A 119 -2.53 20.55 -24.21
N LYS A 120 -3.70 20.78 -24.78
CA LYS A 120 -4.23 22.10 -25.13
C LYS A 120 -5.64 22.28 -24.59
N LEU A 121 -5.96 23.51 -24.24
CA LEU A 121 -7.32 23.96 -23.92
C LEU A 121 -7.56 25.32 -24.55
N ALA A 122 -8.65 25.46 -25.28
CA ALA A 122 -9.14 26.74 -25.80
C ALA A 122 -10.64 26.85 -25.62
N VAL A 123 -11.14 28.03 -25.24
CA VAL A 123 -12.57 28.35 -25.12
C VAL A 123 -12.82 29.62 -25.89
N ILE A 124 -13.78 29.60 -26.82
CA ILE A 124 -14.12 30.73 -27.73
C ILE A 124 -12.84 31.27 -28.44
N GLY A 125 -11.92 30.41 -28.83
CA GLY A 125 -10.67 30.79 -29.48
C GLY A 125 -9.55 31.31 -28.53
N LYS A 126 -9.86 31.65 -27.28
CA LYS A 126 -8.87 32.00 -26.26
C LYS A 126 -8.13 30.74 -25.80
N GLN A 127 -6.82 30.73 -25.95
CA GLN A 127 -5.97 29.63 -25.49
C GLN A 127 -5.54 29.84 -24.05
N PHE A 128 -5.48 28.73 -23.31
CA PHE A 128 -5.01 28.68 -21.91
C PHE A 128 -3.68 27.95 -21.83
N LYS A 129 -2.89 28.26 -20.79
CA LYS A 129 -1.53 27.74 -20.61
C LYS A 129 -1.52 26.54 -19.70
N TYR A 130 -0.97 25.42 -20.19
CA TYR A 130 -0.78 24.22 -19.38
C TYR A 130 0.11 24.49 -18.17
N GLY A 131 -0.28 23.98 -17.01
CA GLY A 131 0.40 24.19 -15.74
C GLY A 131 -0.04 25.46 -14.99
N ASP A 132 -0.30 26.55 -15.70
CA ASP A 132 -0.73 27.81 -15.07
C ASP A 132 -2.25 27.90 -14.97
N ASP A 133 -2.97 27.58 -16.05
CA ASP A 133 -4.42 27.70 -16.13
C ASP A 133 -5.14 26.36 -15.96
N PHE A 134 -4.52 25.27 -16.36
CA PHE A 134 -5.09 23.94 -16.27
C PHE A 134 -4.01 22.84 -16.23
N VAL A 135 -4.40 21.66 -15.75
CA VAL A 135 -3.57 20.45 -15.74
C VAL A 135 -4.39 19.23 -16.23
N ARG A 136 -3.68 18.20 -16.69
CA ARG A 136 -4.29 16.90 -16.99
C ARG A 136 -4.61 16.15 -15.69
N VAL A 137 -5.81 15.60 -15.58
CA VAL A 137 -6.18 14.66 -14.50
C VAL A 137 -5.99 13.22 -14.98
N THR A 138 -6.64 12.83 -16.07
CA THR A 138 -6.59 11.47 -16.62
C THR A 138 -7.00 11.46 -18.10
N GLY A 139 -6.93 10.28 -18.71
CA GLY A 139 -7.35 10.05 -20.08
C GLY A 139 -6.43 10.70 -21.12
N THR A 140 -6.74 10.42 -22.38
CA THR A 140 -6.13 11.02 -23.57
C THR A 140 -7.17 11.14 -24.68
N GLY A 141 -7.05 12.12 -25.55
CA GLY A 141 -7.96 12.27 -26.69
C GLY A 141 -8.04 13.70 -27.19
N ASP A 142 -8.81 13.87 -28.23
CA ASP A 142 -9.11 15.15 -28.86
C ASP A 142 -10.63 15.39 -28.87
N ALA A 143 -11.03 16.55 -28.41
CA ALA A 143 -12.41 17.02 -28.41
C ALA A 143 -12.44 18.46 -28.95
N SER A 144 -12.08 18.61 -30.23
CA SER A 144 -12.00 19.89 -30.90
C SER A 144 -13.40 20.46 -31.24
N ASN A 145 -13.59 21.75 -30.98
CA ASN A 145 -14.78 22.53 -31.26
C ASN A 145 -16.10 21.87 -30.81
N ARG A 146 -16.11 21.42 -29.54
CA ARG A 146 -17.29 20.76 -28.94
C ARG A 146 -18.11 21.73 -28.10
N PRO A 147 -19.46 21.60 -28.12
CA PRO A 147 -20.31 22.33 -27.19
C PRO A 147 -19.96 21.99 -25.75
N LEU A 148 -20.05 22.97 -24.88
CA LEU A 148 -19.91 22.80 -23.43
C LEU A 148 -21.29 22.59 -22.79
N VAL A 149 -21.34 21.73 -21.77
CA VAL A 149 -22.53 21.52 -20.95
C VAL A 149 -22.13 21.47 -19.47
N TYR A 150 -22.87 22.17 -18.62
CA TYR A 150 -22.61 22.13 -17.18
C TYR A 150 -23.35 20.96 -16.55
N GLY A 151 -22.61 20.07 -15.88
CA GLY A 151 -23.12 18.85 -15.27
C GLY A 151 -22.97 18.80 -13.74
N GLY A 152 -22.91 19.95 -13.07
CA GLY A 152 -22.85 20.01 -11.60
C GLY A 152 -21.63 19.30 -11.02
N ALA A 153 -21.85 18.33 -10.11
CA ALA A 153 -20.81 17.46 -9.57
C ALA A 153 -20.64 16.15 -10.37
N GLY A 154 -21.56 15.84 -11.27
CA GLY A 154 -21.49 14.72 -12.22
C GLY A 154 -21.83 13.34 -11.65
N TRP A 155 -22.53 13.24 -10.53
CA TRP A 155 -22.87 11.98 -9.87
C TRP A 155 -24.24 11.44 -10.27
N LEU A 156 -24.31 10.10 -10.31
CA LEU A 156 -25.56 9.34 -10.31
C LEU A 156 -25.61 8.48 -9.04
N VAL A 157 -26.64 8.64 -8.20
CA VAL A 157 -26.89 7.77 -7.04
C VAL A 157 -28.41 7.62 -6.90
N LYS A 158 -29.00 6.61 -7.54
CA LYS A 158 -30.45 6.43 -7.60
C LYS A 158 -31.08 6.25 -6.22
N SER A 159 -30.40 5.54 -5.31
CA SER A 159 -30.86 5.33 -3.93
C SER A 159 -31.08 6.64 -3.15
N LYS A 160 -30.43 7.73 -3.59
CA LYS A 160 -30.54 9.08 -3.00
C LYS A 160 -31.25 10.08 -3.91
N GLY A 161 -31.78 9.65 -5.05
CA GLY A 161 -32.41 10.53 -6.03
C GLY A 161 -31.46 11.52 -6.70
N ILE A 162 -30.15 11.25 -6.66
CA ILE A 162 -29.12 12.09 -7.28
C ILE A 162 -28.92 11.64 -8.73
N ASP A 163 -29.09 12.57 -9.65
CA ASP A 163 -28.87 12.38 -11.09
C ASP A 163 -28.49 13.74 -11.69
N ASP A 164 -27.19 14.04 -11.67
CA ASP A 164 -26.67 15.34 -12.08
C ASP A 164 -26.76 15.57 -13.61
N PHE A 165 -26.93 14.50 -14.41
CA PHE A 165 -27.12 14.61 -15.86
C PHE A 165 -28.60 14.45 -16.29
N LYS A 166 -29.52 14.41 -15.33
CA LYS A 166 -30.97 14.29 -15.67
C LYS A 166 -31.43 15.46 -16.55
N GLY A 167 -31.92 15.12 -17.73
CA GLY A 167 -32.40 16.11 -18.70
C GLY A 167 -31.31 16.85 -19.47
N ILE A 168 -30.03 16.44 -19.32
CA ILE A 168 -28.90 17.00 -20.05
C ILE A 168 -28.45 16.02 -21.14
N ASP A 169 -28.39 16.48 -22.39
CA ASP A 169 -27.68 15.75 -23.44
C ASP A 169 -26.18 16.05 -23.36
N VAL A 170 -25.39 15.07 -22.93
CA VAL A 170 -23.90 15.17 -22.83
C VAL A 170 -23.19 14.50 -24.00
N LYS A 171 -23.92 13.82 -24.88
CA LYS A 171 -23.32 13.03 -25.97
C LYS A 171 -22.55 13.93 -26.95
N GLY A 172 -21.25 13.61 -27.11
CA GLY A 172 -20.34 14.35 -27.98
C GLY A 172 -19.96 15.75 -27.50
N LYS A 173 -20.39 16.15 -26.29
CA LYS A 173 -20.08 17.45 -25.67
C LYS A 173 -18.96 17.33 -24.66
N ILE A 174 -18.33 18.43 -24.28
CA ILE A 174 -17.42 18.52 -23.14
C ILE A 174 -18.23 18.89 -21.90
N VAL A 175 -18.18 18.02 -20.90
CA VAL A 175 -18.90 18.23 -19.64
C VAL A 175 -18.06 19.07 -18.69
N VAL A 176 -18.63 20.14 -18.18
CA VAL A 176 -18.02 21.03 -17.18
C VAL A 176 -18.56 20.64 -15.81
N LEU A 177 -17.66 20.32 -14.88
CA LEU A 177 -17.99 19.95 -13.51
C LEU A 177 -17.37 20.91 -12.52
N SER A 178 -17.99 21.10 -11.36
CA SER A 178 -17.44 21.86 -10.24
C SER A 178 -16.76 20.93 -9.24
N ALA A 179 -15.49 21.18 -8.94
CA ALA A 179 -14.76 20.45 -7.92
C ALA A 179 -15.36 20.75 -6.54
N ARG A 180 -15.65 19.69 -5.76
CA ARG A 180 -16.03 19.77 -4.35
C ARG A 180 -14.87 19.41 -3.40
N GLY A 181 -13.78 18.93 -3.96
CA GLY A 181 -12.51 18.57 -3.30
C GLY A 181 -11.48 18.23 -4.35
N MET A 182 -10.26 17.90 -3.94
CA MET A 182 -9.17 17.59 -4.87
C MET A 182 -9.56 16.40 -5.77
N PRO A 183 -9.61 16.57 -7.10
CA PRO A 183 -9.88 15.47 -8.01
C PRO A 183 -8.70 14.49 -8.05
N ASN A 184 -9.00 13.23 -8.30
CA ASN A 184 -8.04 12.19 -8.59
C ASN A 184 -8.58 11.25 -9.68
N MET A 185 -7.79 10.25 -10.11
CA MET A 185 -8.19 9.32 -11.18
C MET A 185 -9.43 8.48 -10.84
N ASN A 186 -9.70 8.27 -9.56
CA ASN A 186 -10.83 7.45 -9.09
C ASN A 186 -12.06 8.31 -8.76
N ASN A 187 -11.84 9.60 -8.51
CA ASN A 187 -12.90 10.50 -8.09
C ASN A 187 -12.62 11.93 -8.56
N LEU A 188 -13.31 12.40 -9.59
CA LEU A 188 -13.13 13.74 -10.17
C LEU A 188 -13.73 14.83 -9.29
N THR A 189 -14.81 14.53 -8.58
CA THR A 189 -15.45 15.41 -7.62
C THR A 189 -15.71 14.62 -6.33
N GLN A 190 -15.77 15.30 -5.20
CA GLN A 190 -16.13 14.60 -3.96
C GLN A 190 -17.52 13.98 -4.06
N ARG A 191 -17.68 12.86 -3.39
CA ARG A 191 -18.98 12.20 -3.21
C ARG A 191 -19.98 13.21 -2.64
N PRO A 192 -21.23 13.25 -3.13
CA PRO A 192 -22.23 14.16 -2.63
C PRO A 192 -22.46 14.00 -1.12
N ALA A 193 -22.77 15.09 -0.44
CA ALA A 193 -23.07 15.06 0.98
C ALA A 193 -24.21 14.08 1.29
N GLY A 194 -24.08 13.30 2.36
CA GLY A 194 -25.06 12.28 2.76
C GLY A 194 -25.03 10.98 1.96
N VAL A 195 -24.12 10.82 0.98
CA VAL A 195 -23.88 9.57 0.27
C VAL A 195 -22.77 8.78 0.98
N THR A 196 -23.09 7.58 1.43
CA THR A 196 -22.18 6.65 2.09
C THR A 196 -21.74 5.54 1.14
N PRO A 197 -20.71 4.74 1.47
CA PRO A 197 -20.37 3.54 0.69
C PRO A 197 -21.53 2.55 0.53
N ALA A 198 -22.43 2.47 1.54
CA ALA A 198 -23.61 1.62 1.47
C ALA A 198 -24.64 2.07 0.42
N ASP A 199 -24.63 3.34 0.04
CA ASP A 199 -25.52 3.88 -0.99
C ASP A 199 -25.01 3.59 -2.42
N LEU A 200 -23.75 3.17 -2.56
CA LEU A 200 -23.09 2.85 -3.83
C LEU A 200 -23.14 1.34 -4.11
N GLN A 201 -24.31 0.74 -3.92
CA GLN A 201 -24.57 -0.66 -4.18
C GLN A 201 -25.20 -0.88 -5.55
N GLY A 202 -25.08 -2.11 -6.07
CA GLY A 202 -25.61 -2.47 -7.37
C GLY A 202 -24.64 -2.18 -8.52
N GLU A 203 -25.15 -2.18 -9.74
CA GLU A 203 -24.33 -2.07 -10.95
C GLU A 203 -23.81 -0.63 -11.16
N ARG A 204 -22.48 -0.46 -11.15
CA ARG A 204 -21.83 0.83 -11.41
C ARG A 204 -22.14 1.31 -12.84
N GLY A 205 -22.57 2.55 -12.94
CA GLY A 205 -23.03 3.19 -14.18
C GLY A 205 -24.49 2.91 -14.53
N VAL A 206 -25.21 2.18 -13.67
CA VAL A 206 -26.65 1.94 -13.79
C VAL A 206 -27.36 2.41 -12.52
N GLU A 207 -27.03 1.85 -11.36
CA GLU A 207 -27.64 2.23 -10.08
C GLU A 207 -26.90 3.41 -9.42
N TRP A 208 -25.60 3.48 -9.63
CA TRP A 208 -24.73 4.59 -9.22
C TRP A 208 -23.60 4.78 -10.22
N ALA A 209 -23.10 5.99 -10.34
CA ALA A 209 -21.90 6.28 -11.11
C ALA A 209 -21.17 7.48 -10.53
N ASP A 210 -19.84 7.38 -10.47
CA ASP A 210 -18.97 8.53 -10.31
C ASP A 210 -18.94 9.37 -11.61
N PRO A 211 -18.44 10.61 -11.54
CA PRO A 211 -18.48 11.54 -12.67
C PRO A 211 -17.84 11.02 -13.95
N LEU A 212 -16.70 10.32 -13.83
CA LEU A 212 -15.99 9.78 -14.99
C LEU A 212 -16.79 8.65 -15.65
N THR A 213 -17.28 7.71 -14.84
CA THR A 213 -18.12 6.60 -15.33
C THR A 213 -19.40 7.12 -15.96
N TYR A 214 -20.05 8.11 -15.33
CA TYR A 214 -21.31 8.65 -15.83
C TYR A 214 -21.13 9.38 -17.15
N ALA A 215 -20.16 10.29 -17.23
CA ALA A 215 -19.87 11.01 -18.48
C ALA A 215 -19.44 10.05 -19.61
N THR A 216 -18.61 9.04 -19.30
CA THR A 216 -18.18 8.04 -20.30
C THR A 216 -19.36 7.24 -20.83
N LYS A 217 -20.21 6.69 -19.97
CA LYS A 217 -21.41 5.92 -20.38
C LYS A 217 -22.41 6.77 -21.15
N SER A 218 -22.49 8.05 -20.82
CA SER A 218 -23.38 9.02 -21.53
C SER A 218 -22.80 9.56 -22.85
N GLY A 219 -21.56 9.11 -23.22
CA GLY A 219 -20.95 9.46 -24.51
C GLY A 219 -20.36 10.85 -24.59
N ALA A 220 -19.96 11.46 -23.47
CA ALA A 220 -19.27 12.74 -23.46
C ALA A 220 -17.96 12.68 -24.27
N ALA A 221 -17.53 13.81 -24.83
CA ALA A 221 -16.25 13.91 -25.55
C ALA A 221 -15.06 14.24 -24.65
N GLY A 222 -15.31 14.82 -23.47
CA GLY A 222 -14.29 15.16 -22.48
C GLY A 222 -14.90 15.77 -21.23
N ILE A 223 -14.07 15.98 -20.20
CA ILE A 223 -14.47 16.62 -18.95
C ILE A 223 -13.50 17.74 -18.61
N ILE A 224 -14.04 18.88 -18.20
CA ILE A 224 -13.29 19.96 -17.55
C ILE A 224 -13.84 20.11 -16.13
N VAL A 225 -13.01 19.87 -15.13
CA VAL A 225 -13.34 20.10 -13.72
C VAL A 225 -12.86 21.49 -13.34
N ILE A 226 -13.75 22.36 -12.90
CA ILE A 226 -13.40 23.70 -12.43
C ILE A 226 -12.97 23.61 -10.95
N ALA A 227 -11.80 24.11 -10.63
CA ALA A 227 -11.28 24.20 -9.27
C ALA A 227 -12.21 25.07 -8.39
N ASN A 228 -12.32 24.72 -7.12
CA ASN A 228 -12.86 25.63 -6.10
C ASN A 228 -11.75 26.54 -5.57
N GLU A 229 -12.09 27.51 -4.72
CA GLU A 229 -11.14 28.49 -4.17
C GLU A 229 -10.00 27.84 -3.37
N GLN A 230 -10.27 26.74 -2.64
CA GLN A 230 -9.27 26.01 -1.87
C GLN A 230 -8.24 25.35 -2.79
N ILE A 231 -8.69 24.68 -3.85
CA ILE A 231 -7.81 24.06 -4.85
C ILE A 231 -7.03 25.13 -5.58
N ASN A 232 -7.70 26.22 -5.96
CA ASN A 232 -7.07 27.34 -6.68
C ASN A 232 -6.00 28.02 -5.82
N GLY A 233 -6.22 28.21 -4.53
CA GLY A 233 -5.23 28.74 -3.57
C GLY A 233 -4.00 27.85 -3.40
N SER A 234 -4.13 26.56 -3.71
CA SER A 234 -3.04 25.56 -3.64
C SER A 234 -2.52 25.16 -5.03
N TRP A 235 -2.69 25.99 -6.07
CA TRP A 235 -2.47 25.60 -7.46
C TRP A 235 -1.04 25.11 -7.75
N ASN A 236 -0.02 25.63 -7.09
CA ASN A 236 1.34 25.12 -7.25
C ASN A 236 1.47 23.66 -6.79
N GLN A 237 0.82 23.28 -5.71
CA GLN A 237 0.79 21.89 -5.22
C GLN A 237 0.01 21.00 -6.19
N VAL A 238 -1.11 21.50 -6.72
CA VAL A 238 -1.92 20.82 -7.76
C VAL A 238 -1.09 20.53 -8.99
N ARG A 239 -0.40 21.55 -9.53
CA ARG A 239 0.48 21.42 -10.70
C ARG A 239 1.56 20.38 -10.47
N ASN A 240 2.20 20.38 -9.32
CA ASN A 240 3.21 19.39 -8.97
C ASN A 240 2.64 17.98 -8.85
N ALA A 241 1.47 17.82 -8.23
CA ALA A 241 0.82 16.51 -8.08
C ALA A 241 0.41 15.90 -9.42
N PHE A 242 -0.22 16.69 -10.31
CA PHE A 242 -0.68 16.21 -11.62
C PHE A 242 0.42 16.21 -12.70
N GLY A 243 1.55 16.84 -12.44
CA GLY A 243 2.75 16.77 -13.28
C GLY A 243 3.60 15.53 -13.10
N ARG A 244 3.32 14.72 -12.07
CA ARG A 244 4.10 13.51 -11.78
C ARG A 244 3.94 12.45 -12.85
N THR A 245 4.98 11.63 -12.99
CA THR A 245 4.91 10.43 -13.82
C THR A 245 4.11 9.34 -13.13
N SER A 246 3.40 8.55 -13.92
CA SER A 246 2.76 7.31 -13.44
C SER A 246 3.51 6.11 -13.99
N LEU A 247 3.69 5.10 -13.15
CA LEU A 247 4.28 3.83 -13.50
C LEU A 247 3.19 2.79 -13.68
N LEU A 248 3.20 2.11 -14.81
CA LEU A 248 2.25 1.06 -15.16
C LEU A 248 3.03 -0.17 -15.61
N TRP A 249 2.71 -1.34 -15.09
CA TRP A 249 3.31 -2.58 -15.56
C TRP A 249 2.49 -3.19 -16.71
N GLU A 250 3.19 -3.53 -17.77
CA GLU A 250 2.54 -3.88 -19.04
C GLU A 250 1.70 -5.15 -18.97
N LYS A 251 2.12 -6.17 -18.21
CA LYS A 251 1.40 -7.46 -18.13
C LYS A 251 0.01 -7.36 -17.51
N LEU A 252 -0.26 -6.40 -16.62
CA LEU A 252 -1.54 -6.31 -15.92
C LEU A 252 -2.52 -5.29 -16.51
N ARG A 253 -2.02 -4.33 -17.26
CA ARG A 253 -2.84 -3.30 -17.86
C ARG A 253 -2.54 -3.23 -19.36
N PRO A 254 -3.13 -4.14 -20.16
CA PRO A 254 -3.03 -4.05 -21.60
C PRO A 254 -3.53 -2.69 -22.10
N ASP A 255 -3.07 -2.27 -23.26
CA ASP A 255 -3.29 -0.95 -23.90
C ASP A 255 -4.74 -0.44 -23.95
N THR A 256 -5.72 -1.29 -23.67
CA THR A 256 -7.16 -0.93 -23.61
C THR A 256 -7.49 0.14 -22.56
N ALA A 257 -6.61 0.41 -21.62
CA ALA A 257 -6.79 1.49 -20.64
C ALA A 257 -6.45 2.90 -21.18
N ARG A 258 -5.91 3.00 -22.42
CA ARG A 258 -5.50 4.29 -23.02
C ARG A 258 -6.65 5.15 -23.55
N THR A 259 -7.84 4.60 -23.69
CA THR A 259 -9.02 5.31 -24.22
C THR A 259 -9.95 5.87 -23.15
N ALA A 260 -9.43 6.10 -21.95
CA ALA A 260 -10.21 6.80 -20.93
C ALA A 260 -10.53 8.23 -21.43
N LEU A 261 -11.76 8.66 -21.16
CA LEU A 261 -12.23 10.00 -21.49
C LEU A 261 -11.22 11.07 -21.05
N PRO A 262 -10.82 12.04 -21.91
CA PRO A 262 -9.87 13.10 -21.54
C PRO A 262 -10.47 14.00 -20.46
N VAL A 263 -9.72 14.23 -19.39
CA VAL A 263 -10.13 15.03 -18.22
C VAL A 263 -9.07 16.05 -17.87
N LEU A 264 -9.48 17.31 -17.77
CA LEU A 264 -8.67 18.44 -17.30
C LEU A 264 -9.21 18.98 -15.97
N LEU A 265 -8.33 19.45 -15.11
CA LEU A 265 -8.65 20.33 -13.99
C LEU A 265 -8.20 21.75 -14.38
N ALA A 266 -9.11 22.70 -14.29
CA ALA A 266 -8.88 24.08 -14.67
C ALA A 266 -9.07 25.02 -13.47
N THR A 267 -8.35 26.15 -13.47
CA THR A 267 -8.43 27.19 -12.44
C THR A 267 -9.83 27.86 -12.43
N THR A 268 -10.12 28.57 -11.35
CA THR A 268 -11.33 29.41 -11.26
C THR A 268 -11.36 30.49 -12.35
N SER A 269 -10.21 31.00 -12.79
CA SER A 269 -10.12 31.95 -13.91
C SER A 269 -10.66 31.37 -15.22
N VAL A 270 -10.25 30.15 -15.56
CA VAL A 270 -10.80 29.42 -16.73
C VAL A 270 -12.30 29.15 -16.54
N GLY A 271 -12.69 28.78 -15.33
CA GLY A 271 -14.09 28.56 -14.98
C GLY A 271 -14.97 29.79 -15.23
N ASN A 272 -14.50 30.97 -14.86
CA ASN A 272 -15.21 32.23 -15.08
C ASN A 272 -15.39 32.53 -16.57
N GLU A 273 -14.40 32.25 -17.40
CA GLU A 273 -14.52 32.41 -18.86
C GLU A 273 -15.55 31.40 -19.47
N ILE A 274 -15.56 30.18 -18.97
CA ILE A 274 -16.50 29.14 -19.43
C ILE A 274 -17.92 29.49 -18.98
N MET A 275 -18.11 29.86 -17.74
CA MET A 275 -19.43 30.06 -17.13
C MET A 275 -20.03 31.45 -17.48
N ASN A 276 -19.23 32.44 -17.79
CA ASN A 276 -19.58 33.80 -18.23
C ASN A 276 -20.98 34.30 -17.78
N GLY A 277 -21.15 34.46 -16.46
CA GLY A 277 -22.39 34.93 -15.85
C GLY A 277 -23.48 33.86 -15.59
N ILE A 278 -23.17 32.60 -15.82
CA ILE A 278 -24.08 31.48 -15.48
C ILE A 278 -23.85 31.11 -14.01
N SER A 279 -24.89 31.17 -13.19
CA SER A 279 -24.83 30.74 -11.79
C SER A 279 -24.67 29.24 -11.69
N ALA A 280 -23.73 28.80 -10.81
CA ALA A 280 -23.57 27.39 -10.49
C ALA A 280 -24.88 26.83 -9.91
N GLY A 281 -25.47 25.85 -10.60
CA GLY A 281 -26.78 25.24 -10.23
C GLY A 281 -27.80 25.19 -11.35
N ALA A 282 -27.68 26.03 -12.39
CA ALA A 282 -28.48 25.90 -13.58
C ALA A 282 -27.83 24.89 -14.53
N VAL A 283 -28.50 23.77 -14.73
CA VAL A 283 -28.14 22.78 -15.76
C VAL A 283 -28.47 23.41 -17.13
N THR A 284 -27.43 23.75 -17.90
CA THR A 284 -27.65 24.42 -19.18
C THR A 284 -26.59 24.03 -20.19
N ASP A 285 -26.99 23.98 -21.46
CA ASP A 285 -26.07 24.10 -22.58
C ASP A 285 -25.33 25.44 -22.44
N LEU A 286 -24.03 25.37 -22.26
CA LEU A 286 -23.19 26.55 -22.24
C LEU A 286 -23.02 27.05 -23.68
N LYS A 287 -23.14 28.36 -23.91
CA LYS A 287 -23.07 28.94 -25.26
C LYS A 287 -21.72 28.75 -25.99
N PRO A 288 -20.55 28.75 -25.29
CA PRO A 288 -19.29 28.64 -26.00
C PRO A 288 -18.99 27.18 -26.39
N ASN A 289 -18.31 27.00 -27.51
CA ASN A 289 -17.59 25.79 -27.83
C ASN A 289 -16.19 25.85 -27.21
N ALA A 290 -15.67 24.68 -26.85
CA ALA A 290 -14.28 24.50 -26.43
C ALA A 290 -13.56 23.48 -27.31
N SER A 291 -12.26 23.61 -27.33
CA SER A 291 -11.36 22.60 -27.89
C SER A 291 -10.38 22.14 -26.80
N MET A 292 -10.31 20.83 -26.58
CA MET A 292 -9.34 20.25 -25.67
C MET A 292 -8.63 19.07 -26.35
N THR A 293 -7.31 19.05 -26.21
CA THR A 293 -6.47 17.90 -26.54
C THR A 293 -5.72 17.49 -25.29
N VAL A 294 -5.76 16.22 -24.96
CA VAL A 294 -5.03 15.65 -23.80
C VAL A 294 -4.09 14.59 -24.29
N ALA A 295 -2.81 14.79 -24.05
CA ALA A 295 -1.75 13.92 -24.51
C ALA A 295 -0.82 13.50 -23.36
N ILE A 296 -0.15 12.37 -23.54
CA ILE A 296 0.90 11.85 -22.66
C ILE A 296 2.14 11.49 -23.46
N LYS A 297 3.30 11.61 -22.83
CA LYS A 297 4.54 10.97 -23.25
C LYS A 297 4.60 9.62 -22.57
N SER A 298 4.86 8.56 -23.33
CA SER A 298 4.97 7.18 -22.81
C SER A 298 6.32 6.61 -23.17
N GLU A 299 7.04 6.11 -22.19
CA GLU A 299 8.32 5.44 -22.38
C GLU A 299 8.24 4.02 -21.79
N LYS A 300 8.76 3.04 -22.54
CA LYS A 300 8.99 1.69 -22.04
C LYS A 300 10.29 1.65 -21.28
N LYS A 301 10.24 1.21 -20.03
CA LYS A 301 11.40 1.06 -19.15
C LYS A 301 11.34 -0.29 -18.43
N LYS A 302 12.36 -0.56 -17.65
CA LYS A 302 12.39 -1.74 -16.78
C LYS A 302 12.72 -1.30 -15.38
N THR A 303 12.10 -1.99 -14.42
CA THR A 303 12.55 -2.02 -13.03
C THR A 303 12.72 -3.47 -12.62
N ARG A 304 13.16 -3.76 -11.39
CA ARG A 304 13.45 -5.14 -10.99
C ARG A 304 13.37 -5.33 -9.49
N ASN A 305 12.83 -6.45 -9.05
CA ASN A 305 13.06 -6.96 -7.71
C ASN A 305 14.45 -7.60 -7.63
N VAL A 306 15.08 -7.56 -6.46
CA VAL A 306 16.32 -8.31 -6.19
C VAL A 306 15.98 -9.49 -5.29
N ILE A 307 16.28 -10.72 -5.76
CA ILE A 307 15.82 -11.94 -5.10
C ILE A 307 17.00 -12.89 -4.87
N ALA A 308 17.19 -13.28 -3.61
CA ALA A 308 18.30 -14.11 -3.18
C ALA A 308 17.81 -15.26 -2.27
N LEU A 309 18.40 -16.44 -2.42
CA LEU A 309 18.03 -17.63 -1.67
C LEU A 309 19.21 -18.09 -0.79
N TRP A 310 18.97 -18.18 0.52
CA TRP A 310 19.84 -18.89 1.46
C TRP A 310 19.28 -20.28 1.69
N GLU A 311 19.90 -21.29 1.07
CA GLU A 311 19.41 -22.66 1.13
C GLU A 311 19.54 -23.25 2.53
N GLY A 312 18.46 -23.83 3.04
CA GLY A 312 18.40 -24.50 4.32
C GLY A 312 19.21 -25.82 4.36
N ARG A 313 19.50 -26.31 5.57
CA ARG A 313 20.32 -27.53 5.78
C ARG A 313 19.51 -28.83 5.82
N ASP A 314 18.22 -28.76 6.11
CA ASP A 314 17.39 -29.97 6.20
C ASP A 314 17.04 -30.49 4.79
N PRO A 315 17.23 -31.75 4.48
CA PRO A 315 17.04 -32.28 3.12
C PRO A 315 15.59 -32.22 2.63
N ILE A 316 14.62 -32.14 3.53
CA ILE A 316 13.19 -32.07 3.23
C ILE A 316 12.70 -30.63 3.36
N LEU A 317 12.91 -30.01 4.54
CA LEU A 317 12.37 -28.71 4.87
C LEU A 317 13.03 -27.57 4.07
N LYS A 318 14.23 -27.74 3.53
CA LYS A 318 14.90 -26.70 2.70
C LYS A 318 14.11 -26.33 1.43
N LYS A 319 13.10 -27.12 1.04
CA LYS A 319 12.18 -26.77 -0.04
C LYS A 319 11.20 -25.68 0.36
N GLU A 320 10.92 -25.55 1.66
CA GLU A 320 10.09 -24.49 2.23
C GLU A 320 10.95 -23.28 2.53
N MET A 321 10.37 -22.08 2.40
CA MET A 321 11.07 -20.81 2.57
C MET A 321 10.30 -19.89 3.50
N VAL A 322 11.01 -19.18 4.37
CA VAL A 322 10.50 -17.96 4.99
C VAL A 322 11.00 -16.79 4.15
N ALA A 323 10.09 -16.00 3.59
CA ALA A 323 10.43 -14.78 2.88
C ALA A 323 10.71 -13.65 3.88
N ILE A 324 11.75 -12.87 3.62
CA ILE A 324 12.02 -11.61 4.30
C ILE A 324 12.31 -10.55 3.25
N GLY A 325 11.73 -9.37 3.41
CA GLY A 325 11.88 -8.31 2.41
C GLY A 325 11.62 -6.92 2.97
N SER A 326 11.89 -5.96 2.09
CA SER A 326 11.72 -4.53 2.23
C SER A 326 11.59 -3.95 0.83
N HIS A 327 11.22 -2.68 0.68
CA HIS A 327 11.42 -2.03 -0.61
C HIS A 327 12.73 -1.24 -0.63
N TYR A 328 13.30 -1.05 -1.82
CA TYR A 328 14.58 -0.36 -1.95
C TYR A 328 14.49 0.89 -2.84
N ASP A 329 13.32 1.17 -3.42
CA ASP A 329 13.01 2.43 -4.09
C ASP A 329 12.56 3.50 -3.09
N HIS A 330 12.56 4.76 -3.55
CA HIS A 330 11.94 5.90 -2.86
C HIS A 330 11.45 6.92 -3.90
N VAL A 331 11.12 8.13 -3.51
CA VAL A 331 10.36 9.07 -4.35
C VAL A 331 11.22 9.96 -5.28
N GLY A 332 12.55 9.89 -5.20
CA GLY A 332 13.44 10.47 -6.20
C GLY A 332 13.80 11.94 -5.99
N VAL A 333 13.90 12.69 -7.08
CA VAL A 333 14.32 14.11 -7.12
C VAL A 333 13.17 14.98 -7.62
N ASN A 334 12.95 16.11 -6.96
CA ASN A 334 12.02 17.13 -7.45
C ASN A 334 12.73 18.50 -7.57
N PRO A 335 13.14 18.90 -8.78
CA PRO A 335 13.84 20.18 -9.00
C PRO A 335 13.02 21.40 -8.56
N ASN A 336 11.70 21.27 -8.48
CA ASN A 336 10.76 22.33 -8.12
C ASN A 336 10.37 22.34 -6.63
N ALA A 337 10.98 21.48 -5.80
CA ALA A 337 10.73 21.51 -4.36
C ALA A 337 11.19 22.85 -3.75
N PRO A 338 10.53 23.35 -2.70
CA PRO A 338 11.03 24.50 -1.96
C PRO A 338 12.34 24.18 -1.23
N GLY A 339 13.17 25.20 -0.95
CA GLY A 339 14.47 25.01 -0.30
C GLY A 339 15.58 24.60 -1.27
N ASP A 340 16.77 24.34 -0.75
CA ASP A 340 17.96 23.96 -1.53
C ASP A 340 18.05 22.45 -1.75
N ASP A 341 17.52 21.68 -0.83
CA ASP A 341 17.48 20.24 -0.93
C ASP A 341 16.36 19.78 -1.89
N LYS A 342 16.76 19.06 -2.94
CA LYS A 342 15.89 18.59 -4.04
C LYS A 342 15.80 17.07 -4.10
N ILE A 343 16.51 16.38 -3.22
CA ILE A 343 16.64 14.93 -3.24
C ILE A 343 15.91 14.36 -2.03
N TRP A 344 15.02 13.43 -2.26
CA TRP A 344 14.39 12.62 -1.20
C TRP A 344 15.25 11.39 -1.00
N ASN A 345 16.21 11.47 -0.07
CA ASN A 345 17.16 10.37 0.16
C ASN A 345 16.51 9.08 0.68
N GLY A 346 15.38 9.20 1.41
CA GLY A 346 14.65 8.04 1.91
C GLY A 346 15.50 7.15 2.81
N ALA A 347 16.10 7.74 3.84
CA ALA A 347 16.98 6.99 4.74
C ALA A 347 16.18 6.07 5.66
N ASP A 348 15.04 6.54 6.20
CA ASP A 348 14.14 5.67 6.93
C ASP A 348 13.21 4.92 5.97
N ASP A 349 12.62 5.61 5.00
CA ASP A 349 11.68 5.10 4.01
C ASP A 349 12.37 4.78 2.66
N ASP A 350 12.66 3.55 2.27
CA ASP A 350 12.84 2.40 3.12
C ASP A 350 14.30 1.93 3.07
N GLY A 351 15.21 2.93 3.19
CA GLY A 351 16.63 2.63 3.36
C GLY A 351 16.88 1.78 4.61
N SER A 352 16.19 2.10 5.73
CA SER A 352 16.36 1.41 6.99
C SER A 352 15.96 -0.07 6.91
N GLY A 353 14.83 -0.40 6.28
CA GLY A 353 14.44 -1.78 6.03
C GLY A 353 15.37 -2.48 5.05
N THR A 354 15.74 -1.82 3.96
CA THR A 354 16.65 -2.37 2.95
C THR A 354 17.98 -2.82 3.54
N VAL A 355 18.65 -1.98 4.33
CA VAL A 355 19.92 -2.37 4.96
C VAL A 355 19.73 -3.24 6.20
N GLY A 356 18.56 -3.19 6.83
CA GLY A 356 18.14 -4.15 7.86
C GLY A 356 18.13 -5.58 7.31
N VAL A 357 17.46 -5.79 6.18
CA VAL A 357 17.46 -7.08 5.46
C VAL A 357 18.87 -7.49 5.02
N LEU A 358 19.69 -6.56 4.52
CA LEU A 358 21.08 -6.86 4.14
C LEU A 358 21.94 -7.28 5.35
N SER A 359 21.78 -6.63 6.50
CA SER A 359 22.51 -6.98 7.71
C SER A 359 22.07 -8.34 8.28
N ILE A 360 20.79 -8.66 8.15
CA ILE A 360 20.25 -10.00 8.47
C ILE A 360 20.85 -11.06 7.53
N ALA A 361 20.98 -10.76 6.24
CA ALA A 361 21.63 -11.65 5.27
C ALA A 361 23.08 -11.93 5.65
N GLU A 362 23.81 -10.92 6.08
CA GLU A 362 25.19 -11.07 6.54
C GLU A 362 25.29 -11.90 7.82
N ALA A 363 24.36 -11.71 8.76
CA ALA A 363 24.30 -12.52 9.98
C ALA A 363 24.00 -13.99 9.67
N LEU A 364 23.12 -14.29 8.71
CA LEU A 364 22.89 -15.65 8.21
C LEU A 364 24.16 -16.26 7.60
N ALA A 365 24.90 -15.48 6.80
CA ALA A 365 26.14 -15.95 6.18
C ALA A 365 27.26 -16.21 7.19
N LYS A 366 27.32 -15.46 8.28
CA LYS A 366 28.27 -15.63 9.38
C LYS A 366 27.84 -16.70 10.40
N ALA A 367 26.60 -17.19 10.33
CA ALA A 367 26.11 -18.20 11.25
C ALA A 367 26.88 -19.52 11.10
N PRO A 368 27.28 -20.19 12.20
CA PRO A 368 28.09 -21.42 12.15
C PRO A 368 27.30 -22.60 11.54
N VAL A 369 25.99 -22.51 11.49
CA VAL A 369 25.11 -23.51 10.89
C VAL A 369 24.05 -22.80 10.06
N ARG A 370 23.50 -23.48 9.07
CA ARG A 370 22.36 -22.97 8.32
C ARG A 370 21.04 -23.31 9.02
N PRO A 371 19.98 -22.53 8.88
CA PRO A 371 18.64 -22.87 9.37
C PRO A 371 18.10 -24.12 8.66
N LYS A 372 17.07 -24.78 9.19
CA LYS A 372 16.51 -25.98 8.55
C LYS A 372 15.83 -25.65 7.21
N ARG A 373 14.93 -24.65 7.21
CA ARG A 373 14.31 -24.13 6.00
C ARG A 373 15.18 -23.11 5.30
N SER A 374 14.88 -22.87 4.06
CA SER A 374 15.52 -21.81 3.30
C SER A 374 14.98 -20.44 3.70
N VAL A 375 15.79 -19.41 3.49
CA VAL A 375 15.39 -18.00 3.59
C VAL A 375 15.38 -17.41 2.20
N LEU A 376 14.25 -16.82 1.80
CA LEU A 376 14.09 -16.09 0.56
C LEU A 376 14.14 -14.59 0.87
N ILE A 377 15.15 -13.91 0.39
CA ILE A 377 15.25 -12.45 0.51
C ILE A 377 14.66 -11.83 -0.75
N VAL A 378 13.77 -10.85 -0.58
CA VAL A 378 13.19 -10.09 -1.68
C VAL A 378 13.25 -8.61 -1.35
N TRP A 379 14.11 -7.86 -2.03
CA TRP A 379 14.06 -6.41 -2.05
C TRP A 379 13.13 -6.00 -3.20
N HIS A 380 11.99 -5.44 -2.85
CA HIS A 380 10.96 -5.04 -3.80
C HIS A 380 11.27 -3.69 -4.42
N THR A 381 10.88 -3.51 -5.67
CA THR A 381 10.96 -2.25 -6.41
C THR A 381 9.60 -1.61 -6.53
N ALA A 382 9.57 -0.29 -6.73
CA ALA A 382 8.36 0.47 -7.05
C ALA A 382 7.20 0.25 -6.04
N GLU A 383 7.55 0.15 -4.75
CA GLU A 383 6.59 0.20 -3.65
C GLU A 383 5.84 1.52 -3.67
N GLU A 384 6.58 2.63 -3.76
CA GLU A 384 6.14 4.03 -3.82
C GLU A 384 5.23 4.34 -5.02
N LYS A 385 5.24 3.50 -6.01
CA LYS A 385 4.37 3.58 -7.20
C LYS A 385 3.15 2.66 -7.08
N GLY A 386 2.90 2.13 -5.89
CA GLY A 386 1.72 1.34 -5.56
C GLY A 386 1.96 -0.15 -5.39
N LEU A 387 3.03 -0.55 -4.70
CA LEU A 387 3.40 -1.92 -4.35
C LEU A 387 3.66 -2.81 -5.57
N ILE A 388 4.19 -2.21 -6.66
CA ILE A 388 4.31 -2.91 -7.96
C ILE A 388 5.21 -4.14 -7.84
N GLY A 389 6.35 -4.02 -7.16
CA GLY A 389 7.32 -5.10 -7.04
C GLY A 389 6.75 -6.32 -6.31
N SER A 390 6.11 -6.12 -5.17
CA SER A 390 5.52 -7.21 -4.40
C SER A 390 4.30 -7.81 -5.09
N GLU A 391 3.44 -6.99 -5.72
CA GLU A 391 2.33 -7.51 -6.53
C GLU A 391 2.84 -8.37 -7.67
N TYR A 392 3.88 -7.90 -8.40
CA TYR A 392 4.45 -8.65 -9.51
C TYR A 392 5.07 -9.96 -9.05
N PHE A 393 5.85 -9.95 -7.95
CA PHE A 393 6.44 -11.16 -7.39
C PHE A 393 5.37 -12.18 -7.01
N ASN A 394 4.31 -11.76 -6.31
CA ASN A 394 3.25 -12.67 -5.89
C ASN A 394 2.39 -13.22 -7.03
N ARG A 395 2.28 -12.50 -8.17
CA ARG A 395 1.55 -12.97 -9.36
C ARG A 395 2.40 -13.77 -10.34
N PHE A 396 3.68 -13.47 -10.42
CA PHE A 396 4.64 -14.08 -11.35
C PHE A 396 5.91 -14.51 -10.62
N PRO A 397 5.80 -15.36 -9.58
CA PRO A 397 6.94 -15.69 -8.73
C PRO A 397 8.03 -16.42 -9.50
N THR A 398 9.28 -16.14 -9.15
CA THR A 398 10.47 -16.81 -9.72
C THR A 398 10.82 -18.10 -8.96
N VAL A 399 10.12 -18.36 -7.84
CA VAL A 399 10.20 -19.57 -7.03
C VAL A 399 8.81 -20.19 -6.89
N ASP A 400 8.71 -21.43 -6.42
CA ASP A 400 7.40 -21.99 -6.10
C ASP A 400 6.81 -21.28 -4.86
N ILE A 401 5.90 -20.35 -5.12
CA ILE A 401 5.27 -19.50 -4.11
C ILE A 401 4.53 -20.30 -3.02
N LYS A 402 4.06 -21.52 -3.32
CA LYS A 402 3.41 -22.43 -2.35
C LYS A 402 4.38 -22.91 -1.27
N ASN A 403 5.67 -22.81 -1.53
CA ASN A 403 6.71 -23.14 -0.57
C ASN A 403 7.13 -21.94 0.28
N VAL A 404 6.62 -20.74 0.03
CA VAL A 404 6.77 -19.59 0.93
C VAL A 404 5.75 -19.73 2.05
N ILE A 405 6.24 -20.03 3.26
CA ILE A 405 5.39 -20.41 4.41
C ILE A 405 5.04 -19.24 5.33
N ALA A 406 5.80 -18.16 5.26
CA ALA A 406 5.58 -16.90 5.96
C ALA A 406 6.35 -15.78 5.28
N ASN A 407 5.91 -14.54 5.46
CA ASN A 407 6.60 -13.34 5.05
C ASN A 407 6.91 -12.44 6.26
N ILE A 408 8.12 -11.93 6.30
CA ILE A 408 8.60 -10.88 7.19
C ILE A 408 8.86 -9.65 6.34
N ASN A 409 8.14 -8.57 6.59
CA ASN A 409 8.33 -7.28 5.93
C ASN A 409 8.94 -6.28 6.89
N ILE A 410 9.89 -5.49 6.40
CA ILE A 410 10.55 -4.43 7.17
C ILE A 410 10.43 -3.15 6.36
N ASP A 411 9.86 -2.11 6.96
CA ASP A 411 9.69 -0.83 6.31
C ASP A 411 9.64 0.26 7.39
N MET A 412 10.57 1.22 7.31
CA MET A 412 10.75 2.32 8.26
C MET A 412 10.97 1.85 9.70
N ILE A 413 12.18 1.42 10.01
CA ILE A 413 12.57 0.94 11.37
C ILE A 413 13.65 1.81 12.03
N GLY A 414 13.99 2.96 11.45
CA GLY A 414 15.16 3.76 11.83
C GLY A 414 14.85 5.02 12.65
N ARG A 415 13.60 5.44 12.85
CA ARG A 415 13.30 6.69 13.56
C ARG A 415 12.70 6.44 14.94
N SER A 416 13.00 7.37 15.86
CA SER A 416 12.52 7.33 17.25
C SER A 416 11.88 8.65 17.64
N LYS A 417 10.70 8.58 18.27
CA LYS A 417 10.09 9.74 18.92
C LYS A 417 10.96 10.17 20.10
N LYS A 418 11.40 11.42 20.08
CA LYS A 418 12.21 12.00 21.16
C LYS A 418 11.32 12.35 22.36
N GLU A 419 11.90 12.32 23.55
CA GLU A 419 11.21 12.79 24.74
C GLU A 419 10.86 14.28 24.58
N GLY A 420 9.61 14.66 24.91
CA GLY A 420 9.12 16.02 24.74
C GLY A 420 8.77 16.43 23.31
N ASP A 421 8.84 15.53 22.33
CA ASP A 421 8.42 15.83 20.96
C ASP A 421 6.91 16.06 20.86
N THR A 422 6.54 17.29 20.47
CA THR A 422 5.15 17.74 20.30
C THR A 422 4.73 17.95 18.86
N ASP A 423 5.59 17.63 17.89
CA ASP A 423 5.23 17.75 16.46
C ASP A 423 4.06 16.80 16.13
N PRO A 424 2.93 17.32 15.64
CA PRO A 424 1.78 16.50 15.34
C PRO A 424 2.03 15.45 14.25
N ARG A 425 3.05 15.64 13.41
CA ARG A 425 3.47 14.67 12.39
C ARG A 425 4.13 13.44 13.02
N ASN A 426 4.73 13.58 14.22
CA ASN A 426 5.36 12.52 14.98
C ASN A 426 4.42 11.88 16.01
N LYS A 427 3.11 12.17 15.96
CA LYS A 427 2.15 11.68 16.96
C LYS A 427 2.15 10.15 17.07
N ASP A 428 2.32 9.47 15.94
CA ASP A 428 2.32 8.01 15.81
C ASP A 428 3.72 7.40 15.70
N LEU A 429 4.79 8.18 15.84
CA LEU A 429 6.15 7.67 15.86
C LEU A 429 6.43 6.98 17.20
N SER A 430 6.98 5.76 17.15
CA SER A 430 7.29 4.98 18.34
C SER A 430 8.58 5.44 19.04
N GLY A 431 8.68 5.24 20.35
CA GLY A 431 9.87 5.56 21.14
C GLY A 431 11.07 4.66 20.83
N PRO A 432 12.23 4.87 21.53
CA PRO A 432 13.49 4.16 21.22
C PRO A 432 13.46 2.64 21.40
N ASN A 433 12.50 2.10 22.15
CA ASN A 433 12.30 0.66 22.32
C ASN A 433 10.99 0.16 21.68
N GLY A 434 10.22 1.06 21.05
CA GLY A 434 8.91 0.74 20.48
C GLY A 434 8.98 0.39 19.00
N THR A 435 8.09 -0.50 18.56
CA THR A 435 7.81 -0.76 17.15
C THR A 435 6.38 -1.24 16.98
N PHE A 436 5.76 -0.89 15.87
CA PHE A 436 4.47 -1.47 15.49
C PHE A 436 4.71 -2.83 14.85
N LEU A 437 3.84 -3.77 15.22
CA LEU A 437 3.84 -5.11 14.67
C LEU A 437 2.49 -5.34 14.00
N ILE A 438 2.49 -5.36 12.66
CA ILE A 438 1.27 -5.40 11.86
C ILE A 438 1.12 -6.76 11.18
N GLY A 439 -0.02 -7.40 11.33
CA GLY A 439 -0.35 -8.64 10.65
C GLY A 439 0.06 -9.95 11.34
N ALA A 440 0.93 -9.90 12.35
CA ALA A 440 1.55 -11.08 12.95
C ALA A 440 0.54 -12.18 13.38
N GLU A 441 -0.61 -11.79 13.88
CA GLU A 441 -1.66 -12.71 14.36
C GLU A 441 -2.93 -12.72 13.50
N LEU A 442 -2.99 -11.94 12.42
CA LEU A 442 -4.20 -11.82 11.59
C LEU A 442 -4.52 -13.11 10.82
N MET A 443 -3.50 -13.86 10.41
CA MET A 443 -3.68 -15.08 9.62
C MET A 443 -3.16 -16.34 10.29
N SER A 444 -2.21 -16.22 11.25
CA SER A 444 -1.52 -17.36 11.84
C SER A 444 -1.24 -17.16 13.32
N SER A 445 -1.86 -18.01 14.15
CA SER A 445 -1.53 -18.04 15.58
C SER A 445 -0.06 -18.46 15.83
N THR A 446 0.49 -19.32 14.97
CA THR A 446 1.88 -19.78 15.06
C THR A 446 2.86 -18.66 14.75
N LEU A 447 2.63 -17.87 13.67
CA LEU A 447 3.47 -16.72 13.34
C LEU A 447 3.48 -15.70 14.49
N GLY A 448 2.31 -15.36 15.02
CA GLY A 448 2.17 -14.47 16.17
C GLY A 448 2.90 -15.00 17.41
N ALA A 449 2.71 -16.28 17.75
CA ALA A 449 3.36 -16.89 18.91
C ALA A 449 4.90 -16.89 18.79
N VAL A 450 5.45 -17.18 17.62
CA VAL A 450 6.90 -17.12 17.38
C VAL A 450 7.38 -15.68 17.49
N THR A 451 6.73 -14.72 16.84
CA THR A 451 7.15 -13.31 16.84
C THR A 451 7.13 -12.71 18.24
N LEU A 452 6.05 -12.90 18.99
CA LEU A 452 5.93 -12.40 20.36
C LEU A 452 6.84 -13.17 21.31
N GLY A 453 6.95 -14.49 21.14
CA GLY A 453 7.81 -15.35 21.94
C GLY A 453 9.29 -14.98 21.82
N THR A 454 9.76 -14.72 20.60
CA THR A 454 11.13 -14.27 20.32
C THR A 454 11.44 -12.96 21.03
N ASN A 455 10.56 -11.97 20.89
CA ASN A 455 10.72 -10.68 21.56
C ASN A 455 10.78 -10.85 23.10
N ASN A 456 9.88 -11.63 23.67
CA ASN A 456 9.83 -11.88 25.12
C ASN A 456 11.07 -12.61 25.64
N ALA A 457 11.66 -13.48 24.82
CA ALA A 457 12.87 -14.24 25.17
C ALA A 457 14.17 -13.46 24.93
N TYR A 458 14.12 -12.32 24.22
CA TYR A 458 15.32 -11.54 23.84
C TYR A 458 15.32 -10.13 24.43
N LEU A 459 14.88 -9.11 23.68
CA LEU A 459 15.04 -7.70 24.09
C LEU A 459 13.80 -7.09 24.74
N LYS A 460 12.64 -7.72 24.61
CA LYS A 460 11.36 -7.23 25.14
C LYS A 460 11.03 -5.81 24.65
N LEU A 461 11.18 -5.61 23.33
CA LEU A 461 10.75 -4.36 22.69
C LEU A 461 9.25 -4.14 22.92
N ASP A 462 8.86 -2.87 22.97
CA ASP A 462 7.47 -2.48 23.16
C ASP A 462 6.71 -2.64 21.82
N TYR A 463 6.10 -3.83 21.62
CA TYR A 463 5.31 -4.14 20.43
C TYR A 463 3.89 -3.58 20.56
N ASP A 464 3.55 -2.62 19.70
CA ASP A 464 2.19 -2.10 19.54
C ASP A 464 1.52 -2.71 18.31
N ARG A 465 0.31 -3.24 18.47
CA ARG A 465 -0.47 -3.91 17.40
C ARG A 465 -1.72 -3.14 17.02
N LYS A 466 -1.80 -1.85 17.36
CA LYS A 466 -3.00 -1.04 17.12
C LYS A 466 -3.41 -0.99 15.63
N TYR A 467 -2.49 -1.23 14.70
CA TYR A 467 -2.76 -1.21 13.27
C TYR A 467 -3.23 -2.56 12.68
N ASP A 468 -3.43 -3.57 13.54
CA ASP A 468 -4.16 -4.80 13.18
C ASP A 468 -5.67 -4.59 13.11
N ASP A 469 -6.18 -3.45 13.63
CA ASP A 469 -7.59 -3.10 13.59
C ASP A 469 -8.03 -2.82 12.13
N PRO A 470 -9.01 -3.56 11.59
CA PRO A 470 -9.57 -3.29 10.26
C PRO A 470 -10.15 -1.88 10.10
N ALA A 471 -10.50 -1.22 11.22
CA ALA A 471 -10.99 0.16 11.24
C ALA A 471 -9.87 1.21 11.28
N ASP A 472 -8.59 0.81 11.23
CA ASP A 472 -7.47 1.77 11.18
C ASP A 472 -7.64 2.78 10.04
N THR A 473 -7.82 4.04 10.41
CA THR A 473 -7.99 5.15 9.46
C THR A 473 -6.73 5.46 8.65
N ASN A 474 -5.55 5.11 9.18
CA ASN A 474 -4.27 5.24 8.47
C ASN A 474 -4.08 4.15 7.42
N ARG A 475 -4.80 3.02 7.56
CA ARG A 475 -4.75 1.88 6.65
C ARG A 475 -3.34 1.32 6.45
N PHE A 476 -2.51 1.27 7.50
CA PHE A 476 -1.12 0.85 7.38
C PHE A 476 -0.95 -0.59 6.89
N PHE A 477 -1.90 -1.48 7.16
CA PHE A 477 -1.89 -2.84 6.61
C PHE A 477 -1.81 -2.89 5.07
N PHE A 478 -2.23 -1.83 4.38
CA PHE A 478 -2.24 -1.75 2.90
C PHE A 478 -1.05 -0.99 2.32
N ARG A 479 -0.11 -0.51 3.16
CA ARG A 479 0.87 0.49 2.77
C ARG A 479 2.29 -0.03 2.71
N SER A 480 2.48 -1.37 2.69
CA SER A 480 3.78 -1.96 2.43
C SER A 480 3.64 -3.36 1.79
N ASP A 481 4.75 -3.95 1.38
CA ASP A 481 4.85 -5.11 0.51
C ASP A 481 4.26 -6.40 1.08
N HIS A 482 4.15 -6.54 2.42
CA HIS A 482 3.50 -7.68 3.08
C HIS A 482 2.06 -7.90 2.63
N PHE A 483 1.38 -6.83 2.19
CA PHE A 483 -0.01 -6.89 1.75
C PHE A 483 -0.24 -7.93 0.66
N HIS A 484 0.62 -7.98 -0.37
CA HIS A 484 0.44 -8.91 -1.47
C HIS A 484 0.71 -10.37 -1.08
N TYR A 485 1.58 -10.62 -0.10
CA TYR A 485 1.74 -11.95 0.49
C TYR A 485 0.49 -12.36 1.28
N ALA A 486 -0.03 -11.47 2.12
CA ALA A 486 -1.21 -11.73 2.93
C ALA A 486 -2.45 -12.06 2.07
N VAL A 487 -2.76 -11.25 1.05
CA VAL A 487 -3.90 -11.53 0.15
C VAL A 487 -3.70 -12.76 -0.74
N ASN A 488 -2.46 -13.21 -0.91
CA ASN A 488 -2.13 -14.47 -1.59
C ASN A 488 -2.15 -15.68 -0.63
N GLY A 489 -2.60 -15.49 0.61
CA GLY A 489 -2.76 -16.55 1.60
C GLY A 489 -1.48 -16.92 2.36
N ILE A 490 -0.42 -16.13 2.26
CA ILE A 490 0.84 -16.31 2.99
C ILE A 490 0.78 -15.46 4.25
N PRO A 491 0.86 -16.05 5.47
CA PRO A 491 0.84 -15.28 6.70
C PRO A 491 2.04 -14.33 6.75
N ALA A 492 1.77 -13.07 7.02
CA ALA A 492 2.76 -12.01 6.96
C ALA A 492 2.80 -11.18 8.24
N VAL A 493 3.97 -10.67 8.57
CA VAL A 493 4.20 -9.72 9.65
C VAL A 493 5.05 -8.57 9.16
N PHE A 494 4.68 -7.36 9.53
CA PHE A 494 5.32 -6.12 9.13
C PHE A 494 5.81 -5.35 10.35
N TRP A 495 7.11 -5.06 10.41
CA TRP A 495 7.77 -4.20 11.40
C TRP A 495 7.86 -2.77 10.89
N PHE A 496 7.35 -1.84 11.69
CA PHE A 496 7.22 -0.44 11.36
C PHE A 496 7.38 0.43 12.61
N THR A 497 8.03 1.58 12.54
CA THR A 497 8.20 2.45 13.72
C THR A 497 7.31 3.69 13.71
N GLY A 498 6.54 3.88 12.66
CA GLY A 498 5.62 5.02 12.50
C GLY A 498 6.13 6.03 11.50
N VAL A 499 5.22 6.89 11.03
CA VAL A 499 5.56 8.04 10.20
C VAL A 499 6.12 9.17 11.06
N HIS A 500 6.96 10.01 10.46
CA HIS A 500 7.64 11.13 11.12
C HIS A 500 7.60 12.40 10.25
N GLU A 501 8.08 13.51 10.80
CA GLU A 501 8.05 14.83 10.16
C GLU A 501 8.74 14.89 8.78
N ASP A 502 9.70 13.99 8.55
CA ASP A 502 10.44 13.90 7.30
C ASP A 502 9.90 12.85 6.32
N TYR A 503 8.81 12.14 6.66
CA TYR A 503 8.21 11.12 5.79
C TYR A 503 7.80 11.73 4.44
N HIS A 504 8.33 11.19 3.33
CA HIS A 504 8.19 11.73 1.97
C HIS A 504 8.59 13.20 1.86
N GLN A 505 9.63 13.61 2.62
CA GLN A 505 10.24 14.93 2.57
C GLN A 505 11.74 14.82 2.27
N PRO A 506 12.38 15.90 1.75
CA PRO A 506 13.82 15.89 1.52
C PRO A 506 14.64 15.61 2.79
N GLY A 507 14.08 15.92 3.95
CA GLY A 507 14.77 15.80 5.23
C GLY A 507 14.94 14.37 5.77
N ASP A 508 14.53 13.31 5.07
CA ASP A 508 14.74 11.92 5.52
C ASP A 508 16.18 11.47 5.21
N HIS A 509 17.12 11.95 6.02
CA HIS A 509 18.56 11.74 5.89
C HIS A 509 19.12 10.68 6.85
N ALA A 510 20.23 10.05 6.46
CA ALA A 510 20.90 9.00 7.21
C ALA A 510 21.46 9.46 8.59
N ASP A 511 21.75 10.74 8.77
CA ASP A 511 22.23 11.29 10.04
C ASP A 511 21.15 11.43 11.11
N LYS A 512 19.88 11.32 10.73
CA LYS A 512 18.73 11.38 11.64
C LYS A 512 18.28 10.00 12.16
N ILE A 513 18.88 8.95 11.69
CA ILE A 513 18.51 7.56 12.02
C ILE A 513 19.00 7.18 13.41
N ASP A 514 18.14 6.56 14.21
CA ASP A 514 18.47 5.90 15.47
C ASP A 514 19.01 4.49 15.21
N TYR A 515 20.29 4.41 14.90
CA TYR A 515 20.95 3.14 14.57
C TYR A 515 20.96 2.14 15.73
N VAL A 516 20.84 2.62 16.97
CA VAL A 516 20.75 1.74 18.15
C VAL A 516 19.40 1.05 18.21
N LYS A 517 18.32 1.79 17.92
CA LYS A 517 16.98 1.22 17.79
C LYS A 517 16.92 0.23 16.63
N MET A 518 17.44 0.65 15.47
CA MET A 518 17.44 -0.14 14.25
C MET A 518 18.21 -1.47 14.45
N GLU A 519 19.35 -1.46 15.16
CA GLU A 519 20.09 -2.66 15.56
C GLU A 519 19.23 -3.60 16.40
N LYS A 520 18.56 -3.09 17.44
CA LYS A 520 17.70 -3.88 18.32
C LYS A 520 16.56 -4.55 17.55
N ILE A 521 15.90 -3.80 16.69
CA ILE A 521 14.80 -4.31 15.88
C ILE A 521 15.31 -5.37 14.90
N SER A 522 16.37 -5.09 14.14
CA SER A 522 16.96 -6.03 13.16
C SER A 522 17.44 -7.33 13.81
N ARG A 523 18.06 -7.27 15.00
CA ARG A 523 18.44 -8.46 15.76
C ARG A 523 17.23 -9.30 16.19
N THR A 524 16.15 -8.64 16.62
CA THR A 524 14.92 -9.34 17.03
C THR A 524 14.23 -9.97 15.82
N ILE A 525 14.24 -9.30 14.67
CA ILE A 525 13.72 -9.84 13.40
C ILE A 525 14.56 -11.03 12.94
N PHE A 526 15.90 -10.94 13.00
CA PHE A 526 16.79 -12.08 12.68
C PHE A 526 16.46 -13.32 13.51
N LEU A 527 16.27 -13.16 14.81
CA LEU A 527 15.90 -14.28 15.69
C LEU A 527 14.49 -14.80 15.39
N THR A 528 13.53 -13.94 15.07
CA THR A 528 12.18 -14.36 14.63
C THR A 528 12.26 -15.17 13.34
N LEU A 529 13.04 -14.71 12.37
CA LEU A 529 13.29 -15.42 11.12
C LEU A 529 13.92 -16.80 11.39
N TRP A 530 14.94 -16.85 12.28
CA TRP A 530 15.61 -18.09 12.66
C TRP A 530 14.64 -19.09 13.26
N GLU A 531 13.85 -18.69 14.25
CA GLU A 531 12.83 -19.53 14.89
C GLU A 531 11.80 -20.07 13.90
N LEU A 532 11.31 -19.21 12.98
CA LEU A 532 10.36 -19.61 11.93
C LEU A 532 10.97 -20.66 10.98
N THR A 533 12.23 -20.51 10.63
CA THR A 533 12.91 -21.46 9.73
C THR A 533 13.20 -22.80 10.40
N ASP A 534 13.30 -22.84 11.74
CA ASP A 534 13.62 -24.05 12.53
C ASP A 534 12.40 -24.78 13.10
N LEU A 535 11.17 -24.25 12.89
CA LEU A 535 9.93 -24.90 13.30
C LEU A 535 9.85 -26.33 12.75
N LYS A 536 9.23 -27.24 13.51
CA LYS A 536 8.95 -28.62 13.07
C LYS A 536 7.93 -28.63 11.93
N GLU A 537 6.86 -27.84 12.07
CA GLU A 537 5.79 -27.69 11.09
C GLU A 537 5.77 -26.25 10.56
N ARG A 538 5.20 -26.04 9.37
CA ARG A 538 4.99 -24.69 8.86
C ARG A 538 3.98 -23.93 9.72
N PRO A 539 4.06 -22.59 9.80
CA PRO A 539 3.03 -21.79 10.45
C PRO A 539 1.63 -22.13 9.88
N LYS A 540 0.68 -22.41 10.76
CA LYS A 540 -0.69 -22.70 10.35
C LYS A 540 -1.38 -21.40 9.93
N VAL A 541 -2.06 -21.44 8.79
CA VAL A 541 -3.02 -20.39 8.40
C VAL A 541 -4.37 -20.81 9.01
N ASP A 542 -4.55 -20.48 10.28
CA ASP A 542 -5.70 -20.90 11.10
C ASP A 542 -6.71 -19.77 11.36
N LYS A 543 -6.47 -18.60 10.79
CA LYS A 543 -7.37 -17.45 10.82
C LYS A 543 -7.59 -16.92 9.41
N GLN A 544 -8.78 -16.42 9.14
CA GLN A 544 -9.07 -15.70 7.90
C GLN A 544 -8.72 -14.23 8.06
N LEU A 545 -8.02 -13.70 7.06
CA LEU A 545 -7.82 -12.25 6.95
C LEU A 545 -9.19 -11.55 6.89
N PRO A 546 -9.45 -10.54 7.73
CA PRO A 546 -10.69 -9.79 7.69
C PRO A 546 -11.01 -9.29 6.26
N PRO A 547 -12.27 -9.40 5.78
CA PRO A 547 -12.63 -8.98 4.42
C PRO A 547 -12.24 -7.53 4.11
N GLU A 548 -12.30 -6.65 5.11
CA GLU A 548 -11.92 -5.24 5.04
C GLU A 548 -10.43 -5.08 4.70
N LEU A 549 -9.60 -6.04 5.07
CA LEU A 549 -8.15 -6.06 4.82
C LEU A 549 -7.76 -6.81 3.54
N THR A 550 -8.72 -7.27 2.72
CA THR A 550 -8.43 -8.00 1.48
C THR A 550 -8.45 -7.12 0.23
N ARG A 551 -8.92 -5.88 0.32
CA ARG A 551 -9.06 -4.96 -0.82
C ARG A 551 -8.44 -3.61 -0.49
N ARG A 552 -7.48 -3.21 -1.30
CA ARG A 552 -6.77 -1.92 -1.23
C ARG A 552 -7.63 -0.76 -1.76
#